data_e1625cdaad75f721c32d5aba87a1647f
#
_entry.id   e1625cdaad75f721c32d5aba87a1647f
#
_cell.length_a   1.000
_cell.length_b   1.000
_cell.length_c   1.000
_cell.angle_alpha   90.00
_cell.angle_beta   90.00
_cell.angle_gamma   90.00
#
_symmetry.space_group_name_H-M   'P 1'
#
loop_
_entity.id
_entity.type
_entity.pdbx_description
1 polymer ?
#
loop_
_entity_poly.entity_id
_entity_poly.type
_entity_poly.pdbx_seq_one_letter_code
_entity_poly.pdbx_strand_id
1 'polypeptide(L)'
;NPHRMILNKVTDCYLTRADGERIEIQNDKLYHVVTDLYTGQMLGSVTKMSYGLLSLEPKDRDGNPIENLEDQAIMEGDRELKAWDAIARYMQSFEDTDGDGIANVPEYYETTHGRKVVEDSRNIIDLVKQPNKFSAMITGICLIFIVIIVLVVFLIRRMIRRIKVRKGKKNSK
;
A
#
# COMPACT_ATOMS: atom_id res chain seq x y z
N ASN A 1 9.88 2.04 2.80
CA ASN A 1 11.11 1.32 2.51
C ASN A 1 10.88 0.30 1.38
N PRO A 2 11.59 0.39 0.23
CA PRO A 2 11.35 -0.44 -0.95
C PRO A 2 11.71 -1.93 -0.77
N HIS A 3 12.60 -2.23 0.18
CA HIS A 3 13.09 -3.60 0.43
C HIS A 3 12.18 -4.41 1.36
N ARG A 4 11.19 -3.77 1.98
CA ARG A 4 10.23 -4.46 2.84
C ARG A 4 9.31 -5.37 2.02
N MET A 5 8.68 -6.33 2.71
CA MET A 5 7.71 -7.25 2.14
C MET A 5 6.63 -6.49 1.34
N ILE A 6 6.19 -7.06 0.24
CA ILE A 6 5.07 -6.55 -0.55
C ILE A 6 3.86 -6.34 0.37
N LEU A 7 3.09 -5.28 0.18
CA LEU A 7 1.98 -4.84 1.04
C LEU A 7 2.40 -4.33 2.44
N ASN A 8 3.70 -4.20 2.74
CA ASN A 8 4.22 -3.60 3.98
C ASN A 8 5.37 -2.62 3.71
N LYS A 9 5.37 -1.99 2.54
CA LYS A 9 6.42 -1.03 2.15
C LYS A 9 6.25 0.35 2.79
N VAL A 10 5.01 0.75 3.07
CA VAL A 10 4.67 1.98 3.79
C VAL A 10 4.67 1.67 5.27
N THR A 11 5.51 2.37 6.02
CA THR A 11 5.67 2.19 7.47
C THR A 11 5.03 3.30 8.26
N ASP A 12 4.80 4.43 7.61
CA ASP A 12 4.29 5.63 8.24
C ASP A 12 3.42 6.41 7.25
N CYS A 13 2.25 6.84 7.68
CA CYS A 13 1.33 7.62 6.88
C CYS A 13 0.53 8.54 7.79
N TYR A 14 0.64 9.85 7.59
CA TYR A 14 -0.02 10.86 8.40
C TYR A 14 -0.41 12.07 7.56
N LEU A 15 -1.30 12.88 8.06
CA LEU A 15 -1.65 14.17 7.51
C LEU A 15 -0.84 15.25 8.22
N THR A 16 -0.52 16.33 7.51
CA THR A 16 0.12 17.50 8.09
C THR A 16 -0.82 18.68 7.96
N ARG A 17 -1.10 19.37 9.07
CA ARG A 17 -1.83 20.64 9.06
C ARG A 17 -0.98 21.77 8.49
N ALA A 18 -1.62 22.90 8.21
CA ALA A 18 -0.93 24.08 7.70
C ALA A 18 0.10 24.66 8.69
N ASP A 19 -0.10 24.44 9.99
CA ASP A 19 0.82 24.81 11.06
C ASP A 19 1.96 23.79 11.27
N GLY A 20 2.00 22.70 10.50
CA GLY A 20 2.99 21.63 10.59
C GLY A 20 2.64 20.52 11.58
N GLU A 21 1.51 20.61 12.29
CA GLU A 21 1.08 19.57 13.22
C GLU A 21 0.78 18.25 12.46
N ARG A 22 1.33 17.16 12.98
CA ARG A 22 1.10 15.79 12.47
C ARG A 22 -0.19 15.23 13.01
N ILE A 23 -1.03 14.71 12.13
CA ILE A 23 -2.28 14.02 12.46
C ILE A 23 -2.19 12.57 12.00
N GLU A 24 -2.26 11.64 12.93
CA GLU A 24 -2.29 10.21 12.63
C GLU A 24 -3.60 9.82 11.94
N ILE A 25 -3.47 9.00 10.89
CA ILE A 25 -4.62 8.45 10.19
C ILE A 25 -5.27 7.37 11.06
N GLN A 26 -6.56 7.51 11.30
CA GLN A 26 -7.37 6.59 12.09
C GLN A 26 -8.19 5.69 11.13
N ASN A 27 -8.17 4.38 11.37
CA ASN A 27 -8.80 3.40 10.48
C ASN A 27 -10.34 3.43 10.50
N ASP A 28 -10.93 4.06 11.51
CA ASP A 28 -12.37 4.19 11.72
C ASP A 28 -12.94 5.53 11.25
N LYS A 29 -12.11 6.39 10.69
CA LYS A 29 -12.52 7.71 10.17
C LYS A 29 -12.55 7.74 8.65
N LEU A 30 -13.46 8.52 8.13
CA LEU A 30 -13.51 8.89 6.72
C LEU A 30 -12.63 10.11 6.47
N TYR A 31 -11.91 10.08 5.36
CA TYR A 31 -11.06 11.17 4.90
C TYR A 31 -11.49 11.58 3.51
N HIS A 32 -11.57 12.88 3.28
CA HIS A 32 -11.84 13.40 1.94
C HIS A 32 -10.57 13.25 1.10
N VAL A 33 -10.69 12.55 -0.01
CA VAL A 33 -9.59 12.32 -0.96
C VAL A 33 -9.98 12.92 -2.31
N VAL A 34 -9.11 13.73 -2.88
CA VAL A 34 -9.23 14.25 -4.26
C VAL A 34 -8.23 13.48 -5.11
N THR A 35 -8.71 12.91 -6.21
CA THR A 35 -7.89 12.14 -7.14
C THR A 35 -8.45 12.28 -8.55
N ASP A 36 -7.70 11.85 -9.57
CA ASP A 36 -8.22 11.71 -10.91
C ASP A 36 -9.14 10.47 -11.03
N LEU A 37 -10.02 10.49 -12.02
CA LEU A 37 -11.01 9.42 -12.21
C LEU A 37 -10.35 8.05 -12.47
N TYR A 38 -9.26 8.04 -13.23
CA TYR A 38 -8.54 6.80 -13.53
C TYR A 38 -8.00 6.13 -12.25
N THR A 39 -7.35 6.90 -11.40
CA THR A 39 -6.86 6.41 -10.09
C THR A 39 -8.02 5.91 -9.23
N GLY A 40 -9.13 6.65 -9.20
CA GLY A 40 -10.33 6.23 -8.47
C GLY A 40 -10.89 4.90 -8.96
N GLN A 41 -11.04 4.71 -10.27
CA GLN A 41 -11.53 3.47 -10.88
C GLN A 41 -10.57 2.29 -10.65
N MET A 42 -9.26 2.53 -10.60
CA MET A 42 -8.26 1.51 -10.28
C MET A 42 -8.43 0.93 -8.87
N LEU A 43 -8.93 1.71 -7.91
CA LEU A 43 -9.21 1.21 -6.55
C LEU A 43 -10.21 0.04 -6.55
N GLY A 44 -11.28 0.14 -7.34
CA GLY A 44 -12.24 -0.97 -7.51
C GLY A 44 -11.62 -2.21 -8.16
N SER A 45 -10.67 -2.02 -9.07
CA SER A 45 -9.95 -3.11 -9.73
C SER A 45 -9.01 -3.86 -8.79
N VAL A 46 -8.43 -3.18 -7.80
CA VAL A 46 -7.52 -3.79 -6.79
C VAL A 46 -8.23 -4.91 -6.03
N THR A 47 -9.49 -4.72 -5.67
CA THR A 47 -10.28 -5.76 -4.98
C THR A 47 -10.42 -7.02 -5.83
N LYS A 48 -10.72 -6.87 -7.13
CA LYS A 48 -10.84 -8.01 -8.07
C LYS A 48 -9.51 -8.71 -8.29
N MET A 49 -8.43 -7.95 -8.55
CA MET A 49 -7.10 -8.49 -8.81
C MET A 49 -6.48 -9.19 -7.60
N SER A 50 -6.86 -8.78 -6.40
CA SER A 50 -6.39 -9.37 -5.15
C SER A 50 -7.29 -10.51 -4.64
N TYR A 51 -8.28 -10.95 -5.41
CA TYR A 51 -9.29 -11.92 -4.97
C TYR A 51 -9.96 -11.54 -3.64
N GLY A 52 -10.22 -10.25 -3.44
CA GLY A 52 -10.83 -9.73 -2.22
C GLY A 52 -9.88 -9.57 -1.02
N LEU A 53 -8.59 -9.89 -1.17
CA LEU A 53 -7.59 -9.73 -0.10
C LEU A 53 -7.35 -8.26 0.26
N LEU A 54 -7.38 -7.40 -0.75
CA LEU A 54 -7.30 -5.95 -0.63
C LEU A 54 -8.66 -5.38 -1.02
N SER A 55 -9.37 -4.82 -0.07
CA SER A 55 -10.61 -4.09 -0.31
C SER A 55 -10.34 -2.61 -0.05
N LEU A 56 -10.45 -1.81 -1.10
CA LEU A 56 -10.54 -0.36 -1.03
C LEU A 56 -11.90 0.02 -1.61
N GLU A 57 -12.82 0.33 -0.73
CA GLU A 57 -14.17 0.73 -1.07
C GLU A 57 -14.31 2.24 -0.84
N PRO A 58 -14.35 3.06 -1.91
CA PRO A 58 -14.64 4.48 -1.78
C PRO A 58 -16.03 4.67 -1.18
N LYS A 59 -16.16 5.64 -0.28
CA LYS A 59 -17.42 5.95 0.41
C LYS A 59 -17.79 7.40 0.18
N ASP A 60 -19.08 7.65 0.14
CA ASP A 60 -19.62 9.00 0.15
C ASP A 60 -19.46 9.67 1.53
N ARG A 61 -19.94 10.91 1.65
CA ARG A 61 -19.89 11.67 2.90
C ARG A 61 -20.66 10.99 4.04
N ASP A 62 -21.70 10.22 3.72
CA ASP A 62 -22.57 9.54 4.68
C ASP A 62 -22.05 8.14 5.03
N GLY A 63 -20.96 7.72 4.41
CA GLY A 63 -20.30 6.44 4.65
C GLY A 63 -20.85 5.28 3.81
N ASN A 64 -21.70 5.57 2.81
CA ASN A 64 -22.21 4.56 1.90
C ASN A 64 -21.19 4.27 0.80
N PRO A 65 -21.11 3.03 0.28
CA PRO A 65 -20.27 2.71 -0.86
C PRO A 65 -20.65 3.55 -2.09
N ILE A 66 -19.65 4.05 -2.80
CA ILE A 66 -19.82 4.73 -4.09
C ILE A 66 -19.83 3.66 -5.18
N GLU A 67 -20.97 3.46 -5.82
CA GLU A 67 -21.13 2.49 -6.92
C GLU A 67 -20.49 2.99 -8.22
N ASN A 68 -20.67 4.27 -8.53
CA ASN A 68 -20.13 4.90 -9.72
C ASN A 68 -19.31 6.14 -9.35
N LEU A 69 -18.00 6.09 -9.56
CA LEU A 69 -17.09 7.19 -9.26
C LEU A 69 -17.26 8.38 -10.23
N GLU A 70 -17.81 8.17 -11.42
CA GLU A 70 -18.07 9.25 -12.37
C GLU A 70 -19.08 10.26 -11.81
N ASP A 71 -20.04 9.81 -11.00
CA ASP A 71 -21.03 10.66 -10.35
C ASP A 71 -20.42 11.56 -9.26
N GLN A 72 -19.18 11.28 -8.87
CA GLN A 72 -18.41 12.08 -7.90
C GLN A 72 -17.45 13.06 -8.59
N ALA A 73 -17.52 13.19 -9.92
CA ALA A 73 -16.71 14.14 -10.64
C ALA A 73 -16.97 15.58 -10.15
N ILE A 74 -15.89 16.35 -9.96
CA ILE A 74 -16.00 17.76 -9.59
C ILE A 74 -16.51 18.52 -10.81
N MET A 75 -17.67 19.13 -10.67
CA MET A 75 -18.32 19.91 -11.73
C MET A 75 -18.14 21.41 -11.52
N GLU A 76 -17.98 22.13 -12.60
CA GLU A 76 -18.00 23.58 -12.64
C GLU A 76 -19.10 24.04 -13.65
N GLY A 77 -20.26 24.32 -13.13
CA GLY A 77 -21.48 24.45 -13.96
C GLY A 77 -21.81 23.11 -14.62
N ASP A 78 -21.94 23.12 -15.95
CA ASP A 78 -22.25 21.92 -16.74
C ASP A 78 -21.00 21.16 -17.23
N ARG A 79 -19.80 21.58 -16.81
CA ARG A 79 -18.52 21.03 -17.27
C ARG A 79 -17.78 20.38 -16.14
N GLU A 80 -17.21 19.20 -16.40
CA GLU A 80 -16.30 18.52 -15.49
C GLU A 80 -14.98 19.31 -15.36
N LEU A 81 -14.52 19.55 -14.14
CA LEU A 81 -13.23 20.16 -13.86
C LEU A 81 -12.12 19.13 -14.17
N LYS A 82 -11.36 19.39 -15.21
CA LYS A 82 -10.23 18.55 -15.59
C LYS A 82 -9.00 18.84 -14.73
N ALA A 83 -8.23 17.79 -14.41
CA ALA A 83 -7.02 17.92 -13.61
C ALA A 83 -6.02 18.94 -14.18
N TRP A 84 -5.86 18.98 -15.50
CA TRP A 84 -4.97 19.94 -16.16
C TRP A 84 -5.48 21.39 -16.02
N ASP A 85 -6.80 21.60 -16.05
CA ASP A 85 -7.41 22.94 -15.89
C ASP A 85 -7.20 23.44 -14.44
N ALA A 86 -7.40 22.55 -13.45
CA ALA A 86 -7.13 22.87 -12.05
C ALA A 86 -5.65 23.24 -11.82
N ILE A 87 -4.71 22.49 -12.43
CA ILE A 87 -3.28 22.80 -12.35
C ILE A 87 -2.95 24.12 -13.04
N ALA A 88 -3.49 24.36 -14.24
CA ALA A 88 -3.26 25.60 -14.98
C ALA A 88 -3.72 26.82 -14.18
N ARG A 89 -4.92 26.78 -13.59
CA ARG A 89 -5.44 27.85 -12.73
C ARG A 89 -4.58 28.06 -11.48
N TYR A 90 -4.11 26.97 -10.88
CA TYR A 90 -3.23 27.07 -9.73
C TYR A 90 -1.91 27.74 -10.10
N MET A 91 -1.30 27.39 -11.23
CA MET A 91 -0.08 28.04 -11.71
C MET A 91 -0.33 29.52 -12.06
N GLN A 92 -1.47 29.85 -12.64
CA GLN A 92 -1.85 31.23 -12.93
C GLN A 92 -2.13 32.09 -11.68
N SER A 93 -2.34 31.45 -10.52
CA SER A 93 -2.56 32.17 -9.26
C SER A 93 -1.26 32.63 -8.58
N PHE A 94 -0.10 32.26 -9.12
CA PHE A 94 1.19 32.74 -8.63
C PHE A 94 1.45 34.18 -9.06
N GLU A 95 2.34 34.86 -8.37
CA GLU A 95 2.75 36.23 -8.69
C GLU A 95 3.66 36.26 -9.93
N ASP A 96 3.48 37.27 -10.76
CA ASP A 96 4.43 37.66 -11.80
C ASP A 96 5.52 38.51 -11.13
N THR A 97 6.67 37.89 -10.84
CA THR A 97 7.75 38.51 -10.07
C THR A 97 8.77 39.26 -10.94
N ASP A 98 8.78 39.01 -12.26
CA ASP A 98 9.69 39.65 -13.21
C ASP A 98 8.98 40.63 -14.18
N GLY A 99 7.66 40.68 -14.16
CA GLY A 99 6.86 41.67 -14.89
C GLY A 99 6.70 41.35 -16.39
N ASP A 100 6.90 40.07 -16.78
CA ASP A 100 6.76 39.63 -18.16
C ASP A 100 5.31 39.31 -18.57
N GLY A 101 4.37 39.35 -17.63
CA GLY A 101 2.96 39.02 -17.80
C GLY A 101 2.63 37.55 -17.60
N ILE A 102 3.59 36.74 -17.15
CA ILE A 102 3.42 35.32 -16.87
C ILE A 102 3.69 35.07 -15.40
N ALA A 103 2.83 34.29 -14.76
CA ALA A 103 3.01 33.91 -13.35
C ALA A 103 4.26 33.04 -13.15
N ASN A 104 5.12 33.41 -12.20
CA ASN A 104 6.34 32.67 -11.90
C ASN A 104 6.06 31.56 -10.88
N VAL A 105 6.58 30.37 -11.15
CA VAL A 105 6.50 29.25 -10.19
C VAL A 105 7.40 29.56 -8.99
N PRO A 106 6.87 29.61 -7.75
CA PRO A 106 7.69 29.90 -6.59
C PRO A 106 8.83 28.89 -6.39
N GLU A 107 9.99 29.37 -5.92
CA GLU A 107 11.18 28.56 -5.58
C GLU A 107 10.85 27.41 -4.64
N TYR A 108 9.81 27.55 -3.82
CA TYR A 108 9.28 26.48 -2.96
C TYR A 108 9.08 25.17 -3.73
N TYR A 109 8.73 25.18 -5.00
CA TYR A 109 8.46 23.98 -5.82
C TYR A 109 9.71 23.35 -6.44
N GLU A 110 10.87 23.98 -6.32
CA GLU A 110 12.14 23.44 -6.84
C GLU A 110 12.67 22.30 -6.00
N THR A 111 12.21 22.16 -4.76
CA THR A 111 12.70 21.17 -3.81
C THR A 111 11.62 20.16 -3.39
N THR A 112 12.03 19.02 -2.86
CA THR A 112 11.12 18.05 -2.27
C THR A 112 10.67 18.51 -0.89
N HIS A 113 9.37 18.40 -0.58
CA HIS A 113 8.80 18.87 0.69
C HIS A 113 8.64 17.75 1.72
N GLY A 114 9.37 16.65 1.59
CA GLY A 114 9.29 15.53 2.53
C GLY A 114 7.94 14.79 2.55
N ARG A 115 7.03 15.06 1.59
CA ARG A 115 5.74 14.37 1.51
C ARG A 115 5.87 12.87 1.25
N LYS A 116 6.95 12.47 0.60
CA LYS A 116 7.32 11.09 0.37
C LYS A 116 8.77 10.91 0.75
N VAL A 117 9.02 10.21 1.85
CA VAL A 117 10.36 9.86 2.31
C VAL A 117 10.62 8.40 1.99
N VAL A 118 11.73 8.12 1.31
CA VAL A 118 12.17 6.76 1.00
C VAL A 118 13.31 6.40 1.95
N GLU A 119 13.04 5.50 2.88
CA GLU A 119 14.03 4.92 3.77
C GLU A 119 14.62 3.67 3.10
N ASP A 120 15.84 3.76 2.60
CA ASP A 120 16.51 2.67 1.85
C ASP A 120 17.38 1.80 2.76
N SER A 121 16.87 1.43 3.94
CA SER A 121 17.56 0.51 4.84
C SER A 121 17.38 -0.94 4.41
N ARG A 122 18.48 -1.71 4.41
CA ARG A 122 18.52 -3.17 4.20
C ARG A 122 18.75 -3.93 5.50
N ASN A 123 18.76 -3.26 6.63
CA ASN A 123 18.88 -3.92 7.92
C ASN A 123 17.66 -4.81 8.18
N ILE A 124 17.89 -6.06 8.56
CA ILE A 124 16.84 -7.06 8.80
C ILE A 124 15.82 -6.56 9.84
N ILE A 125 16.27 -5.87 10.88
CA ILE A 125 15.38 -5.31 11.91
C ILE A 125 14.42 -4.29 11.28
N ASP A 126 14.94 -3.40 10.41
CA ASP A 126 14.11 -2.40 9.73
C ASP A 126 13.14 -3.03 8.72
N LEU A 127 13.49 -4.16 8.13
CA LEU A 127 12.63 -4.87 7.18
C LEU A 127 11.45 -5.58 7.87
N VAL A 128 11.60 -6.00 9.12
CA VAL A 128 10.58 -6.77 9.85
C VAL A 128 9.86 -5.97 10.93
N LYS A 129 10.37 -4.81 11.32
CA LYS A 129 9.69 -3.94 12.32
C LYS A 129 8.30 -3.52 11.80
N GLN A 130 7.37 -3.28 12.70
CA GLN A 130 6.00 -2.84 12.39
C GLN A 130 5.30 -3.74 11.35
N PRO A 131 5.09 -5.04 11.65
CA PRO A 131 4.38 -5.93 10.75
C PRO A 131 2.90 -5.50 10.67
N ASN A 132 2.36 -5.44 9.47
CA ASN A 132 0.93 -5.28 9.27
C ASN A 132 0.22 -6.64 9.16
N LYS A 133 -1.12 -6.65 9.07
CA LYS A 133 -1.92 -7.87 8.96
C LYS A 133 -1.49 -8.80 7.82
N PHE A 134 -1.04 -8.24 6.69
CA PHE A 134 -0.63 -9.03 5.52
C PHE A 134 0.73 -9.67 5.73
N SER A 135 1.71 -8.95 6.30
CA SER A 135 3.02 -9.52 6.60
C SER A 135 2.93 -10.61 7.68
N ALA A 136 2.08 -10.42 8.69
CA ALA A 136 1.81 -11.44 9.70
C ALA A 136 1.18 -12.71 9.09
N MET A 137 0.19 -12.54 8.21
CA MET A 137 -0.45 -13.65 7.50
C MET A 137 0.53 -14.43 6.62
N ILE A 138 1.34 -13.74 5.81
CA ILE A 138 2.34 -14.38 4.94
C ILE A 138 3.37 -15.13 5.78
N THR A 139 3.85 -14.52 6.87
CA THR A 139 4.79 -15.17 7.80
C THR A 139 4.18 -16.42 8.40
N GLY A 140 2.92 -16.37 8.83
CA GLY A 140 2.20 -17.53 9.36
C GLY A 140 2.11 -18.67 8.35
N ILE A 141 1.75 -18.37 7.10
CA ILE A 141 1.71 -19.35 6.00
C ILE A 141 3.09 -20.00 5.80
N CYS A 142 4.16 -19.20 5.73
CA CYS A 142 5.53 -19.71 5.59
C CYS A 142 5.93 -20.65 6.74
N LEU A 143 5.58 -20.29 7.97
CA LEU A 143 5.86 -21.15 9.14
C LEU A 143 5.12 -22.49 9.05
N ILE A 144 3.84 -22.48 8.64
CA ILE A 144 3.06 -23.71 8.43
C ILE A 144 3.75 -24.60 7.39
N PHE A 145 4.19 -24.04 6.26
CA PHE A 145 4.92 -24.80 5.24
C PHE A 145 6.21 -25.41 5.79
N ILE A 146 6.98 -24.67 6.58
CA ILE A 146 8.21 -25.19 7.22
C ILE A 146 7.87 -26.37 8.14
N VAL A 147 6.85 -26.24 8.96
CA VAL A 147 6.40 -27.33 9.85
C VAL A 147 5.99 -28.56 9.05
N ILE A 148 5.24 -28.40 7.97
CA ILE A 148 4.85 -29.52 7.08
C ILE A 148 6.09 -30.20 6.51
N ILE A 149 7.06 -29.45 5.99
CA ILE A 149 8.30 -30.00 5.43
C ILE A 149 9.07 -30.81 6.52
N VAL A 150 9.21 -30.26 7.72
CA VAL A 150 9.88 -30.94 8.83
C VAL A 150 9.17 -32.24 9.20
N LEU A 151 7.83 -32.22 9.26
CA LEU A 151 7.03 -33.42 9.53
C LEU A 151 7.19 -34.48 8.43
N VAL A 152 7.16 -34.10 7.17
CA VAL A 152 7.38 -35.01 6.05
C VAL A 152 8.77 -35.65 6.12
N VAL A 153 9.80 -34.84 6.32
CA VAL A 153 11.17 -35.34 6.47
C VAL A 153 11.30 -36.31 7.67
N PHE A 154 10.66 -35.98 8.80
CA PHE A 154 10.64 -36.84 9.97
C PHE A 154 9.94 -38.18 9.69
N LEU A 155 8.79 -38.16 9.03
CA LEU A 155 8.05 -39.38 8.65
C LEU A 155 8.85 -40.24 7.68
N ILE A 156 9.49 -39.66 6.67
CA ILE A 156 10.35 -40.36 5.73
C ILE A 156 11.52 -41.03 6.48
N ARG A 157 12.21 -40.29 7.34
CA ARG A 157 13.32 -40.84 8.15
C ARG A 157 12.86 -41.97 9.05
N ARG A 158 11.68 -41.83 9.68
CA ARG A 158 11.08 -42.89 10.50
C ARG A 158 10.76 -44.14 9.68
N MET A 159 10.22 -43.97 8.47
CA MET A 159 9.92 -45.08 7.57
C MET A 159 11.18 -45.81 7.11
N ILE A 160 12.21 -45.09 6.71
CA ILE A 160 13.52 -45.67 6.31
C ILE A 160 14.14 -46.46 7.45
N ARG A 161 14.11 -45.93 8.69
CA ARG A 161 14.61 -46.65 9.86
C ARG A 161 13.85 -47.95 10.08
N ARG A 162 12.53 -47.97 9.96
CA ARG A 162 11.71 -49.19 10.09
C ARG A 162 12.04 -50.23 9.03
N ILE A 163 12.25 -49.80 7.78
CA ILE A 163 12.63 -50.70 6.67
C ILE A 163 14.02 -51.31 6.94
N LYS A 164 15.00 -50.52 7.37
CA LYS A 164 16.35 -51.00 7.70
C LYS A 164 16.32 -52.06 8.83
N VAL A 165 15.56 -51.83 9.90
CA VAL A 165 15.40 -52.77 11.00
C VAL A 165 14.73 -54.07 10.54
N ARG A 166 13.73 -54.03 9.67
CA ARG A 166 13.07 -55.22 9.11
C ARG A 166 14.03 -56.04 8.22
N LYS A 167 14.83 -55.37 7.37
CA LYS A 167 15.83 -56.05 6.53
C LYS A 167 16.95 -56.71 7.35
N GLY A 168 17.42 -56.04 8.39
CA GLY A 168 18.44 -56.61 9.31
C GLY A 168 17.95 -57.86 10.00
N LYS A 169 16.69 -57.94 10.46
CA LYS A 169 16.10 -59.14 11.06
C LYS A 169 15.90 -60.31 10.07
N LYS A 170 15.75 -60.03 8.77
CA LYS A 170 15.55 -61.06 7.75
C LYS A 170 16.88 -61.71 7.31
N ASN A 171 18.01 -61.02 7.43
CA ASN A 171 19.33 -61.53 7.07
C ASN A 171 20.03 -62.24 8.26
N SER A 172 19.43 -62.25 9.45
CA SER A 172 19.94 -62.90 10.66
C SER A 172 19.24 -64.22 11.00
N LYS A 173 18.40 -64.71 10.09
CA LYS A 173 17.83 -66.06 10.10
C LYS A 173 18.36 -66.84 8.90
#